data_9b8e79c93c60139994b0f1ccc45287db
#
_entry.id   9b8e79c93c60139994b0f1ccc45287db
#
_cell.length_a   1.000
_cell.length_b   1.000
_cell.length_c   1.000
_cell.angle_alpha   90.00
_cell.angle_beta   90.00
_cell.angle_gamma   90.00
#
_symmetry.space_group_name_H-M   'P 1'
#
loop_
_entity.id
_entity.type
_entity.pdbx_description
1 polymer ?
#
loop_
_entity_poly.entity_id
_entity_poly.type
_entity_poly.pdbx_seq_one_letter_code
_entity_poly.pdbx_strand_id
1 'polypeptide(L)'
;MAQKLWEKSVQVNKDIERFTVGRDREMDLYLAKHDVLGSMAHITMLESIGLLTKEELRQLLAELKEIYAMAERGEFVIEEGVEDVHSQVELMLTRNLGDIGKKIHSGRSRNDQVLLDLKLFTRAEIKEVAEAVEQLFHVLIMQSERYKDVLMPGYTHLQIAMPSSFGLWFGAYAESLVDDMMFLQAAFKMCNRNPLGSAAGYGSSFPLNRTMTTRLLGFDSLNLSLIHI
;
A
#
# COMPACT_ATOMS: atom_id res chain seq x y z
N MET A 1 16.42 24.70 4.02
CA MET A 1 15.08 24.52 4.61
C MET A 1 14.25 23.80 3.58
N ALA A 2 13.59 22.71 3.94
CA ALA A 2 12.67 22.01 3.05
C ALA A 2 11.48 22.93 2.79
N GLN A 3 11.26 23.30 1.53
CA GLN A 3 10.16 24.18 1.11
C GLN A 3 8.99 23.27 0.73
N LYS A 4 7.83 23.47 1.36
CA LYS A 4 6.61 22.74 0.99
C LYS A 4 6.21 23.12 -0.44
N LEU A 5 5.76 22.15 -1.26
CA LEU A 5 5.39 22.34 -2.66
C LEU A 5 4.40 23.50 -2.90
N TRP A 6 3.60 23.85 -1.88
CA TRP A 6 2.59 24.92 -1.91
C TRP A 6 2.92 26.13 -1.02
N GLU A 7 4.14 26.20 -0.45
CA GLU A 7 4.56 27.27 0.45
C GLU A 7 4.75 28.60 -0.30
N LYS A 8 3.91 29.57 0.01
CA LYS A 8 3.97 30.94 -0.52
C LYS A 8 4.70 31.85 0.48
N SER A 9 5.98 31.63 0.73
CA SER A 9 6.87 32.51 1.54
C SER A 9 6.34 32.97 2.93
N VAL A 10 5.33 32.30 3.48
CA VAL A 10 4.79 32.58 4.82
C VAL A 10 5.19 31.43 5.75
N GLN A 11 5.87 31.74 6.85
CA GLN A 11 6.16 30.73 7.88
C GLN A 11 4.84 30.19 8.46
N VAL A 12 4.65 28.86 8.31
CA VAL A 12 3.50 28.19 8.93
C VAL A 12 3.72 28.10 10.43
N ASN A 13 2.68 28.43 11.22
CA ASN A 13 2.72 28.26 12.66
C ASN A 13 2.91 26.78 13.00
N LYS A 14 3.88 26.47 13.89
CA LYS A 14 4.21 25.09 14.27
C LYS A 14 3.04 24.31 14.89
N ASP A 15 2.15 24.99 15.60
CA ASP A 15 0.96 24.36 16.20
C ASP A 15 -0.07 23.97 15.12
N ILE A 16 -0.23 24.81 14.09
CA ILE A 16 -1.07 24.50 12.93
C ILE A 16 -0.47 23.33 12.15
N GLU A 17 0.83 23.35 11.92
CA GLU A 17 1.53 22.25 11.25
C GLU A 17 1.35 20.93 12.01
N ARG A 18 1.57 20.93 13.33
CA ARG A 18 1.37 19.75 14.18
C ARG A 18 -0.08 19.24 14.13
N PHE A 19 -1.05 20.14 14.09
CA PHE A 19 -2.46 19.76 14.00
C PHE A 19 -2.83 19.18 12.64
N THR A 20 -2.32 19.76 11.54
CA THR A 20 -2.67 19.33 10.18
C THR A 20 -1.94 18.09 9.72
N VAL A 21 -0.68 17.91 10.10
CA VAL A 21 0.14 16.73 9.76
C VAL A 21 -0.17 15.54 10.69
N GLY A 22 -0.46 15.82 11.97
CA GLY A 22 -0.78 14.76 12.93
C GLY A 22 0.34 13.71 13.03
N ARG A 23 -0.01 12.45 12.77
CA ARG A 23 0.91 11.30 12.77
C ARG A 23 1.28 10.84 11.35
N ASP A 24 1.00 11.62 10.33
CA ASP A 24 1.22 11.21 8.94
C ASP A 24 2.67 10.81 8.68
N ARG A 25 3.63 11.58 9.17
CA ARG A 25 5.07 11.25 9.03
C ARG A 25 5.45 9.87 9.59
N GLU A 26 4.79 9.44 10.66
CA GLU A 26 5.01 8.12 11.27
C GLU A 26 4.31 7.01 10.47
N MET A 27 3.06 7.26 10.09
CA MET A 27 2.24 6.27 9.37
C MET A 27 2.69 6.09 7.92
N ASP A 28 3.09 7.15 7.26
CA ASP A 28 3.55 7.13 5.87
C ASP A 28 4.83 6.31 5.66
N LEU A 29 5.62 6.05 6.71
CA LEU A 29 6.80 5.17 6.61
C LEU A 29 6.41 3.76 6.14
N TYR A 30 5.22 3.28 6.50
CA TYR A 30 4.69 2.00 6.01
C TYR A 30 4.38 2.03 4.51
N LEU A 31 4.13 3.21 3.95
CA LEU A 31 3.80 3.41 2.53
C LEU A 31 5.04 3.66 1.67
N ALA A 32 6.20 3.97 2.25
CA ALA A 32 7.38 4.45 1.54
C ALA A 32 7.80 3.55 0.36
N LYS A 33 7.92 2.24 0.56
CA LYS A 33 8.26 1.29 -0.51
C LYS A 33 7.19 1.23 -1.62
N HIS A 34 5.92 1.45 -1.26
CA HIS A 34 4.80 1.41 -2.20
C HIS A 34 4.72 2.68 -3.04
N ASP A 35 4.97 3.85 -2.44
CA ASP A 35 5.09 5.13 -3.16
C ASP A 35 6.22 5.07 -4.19
N VAL A 36 7.37 4.53 -3.80
CA VAL A 36 8.52 4.39 -4.73
C VAL A 36 8.18 3.45 -5.89
N LEU A 37 7.52 2.31 -5.64
CA LEU A 37 7.07 1.40 -6.70
C LEU A 37 6.07 2.07 -7.64
N GLY A 38 5.09 2.78 -7.09
CA GLY A 38 4.14 3.57 -7.86
C GLY A 38 4.80 4.62 -8.72
N SER A 39 5.78 5.32 -8.15
CA SER A 39 6.58 6.33 -8.82
C SER A 39 7.42 5.75 -9.96
N MET A 40 8.05 4.57 -9.79
CA MET A 40 8.77 3.88 -10.86
C MET A 40 7.86 3.52 -12.05
N ALA A 41 6.67 3.02 -11.78
CA ALA A 41 5.69 2.72 -12.83
C ALA A 41 5.22 3.98 -13.54
N HIS A 42 5.00 5.05 -12.78
CA HIS A 42 4.56 6.33 -13.31
C HIS A 42 5.60 6.96 -14.25
N ILE A 43 6.85 7.09 -13.84
CA ILE A 43 7.89 7.69 -14.69
C ILE A 43 8.18 6.83 -15.92
N THR A 44 8.05 5.52 -15.83
CA THR A 44 8.15 4.61 -16.99
C THR A 44 7.04 4.91 -18.00
N MET A 45 5.84 5.16 -17.52
CA MET A 45 4.72 5.60 -18.36
C MET A 45 4.96 7.01 -18.92
N LEU A 46 5.48 7.97 -18.14
CA LEU A 46 5.79 9.32 -18.64
C LEU A 46 6.79 9.32 -19.79
N GLU A 47 7.80 8.45 -19.76
CA GLU A 47 8.72 8.28 -20.89
C GLU A 47 7.98 7.78 -22.12
N SER A 48 7.12 6.79 -21.97
CA SER A 48 6.37 6.18 -23.08
C SER A 48 5.44 7.17 -23.82
N ILE A 49 5.05 8.25 -23.16
CA ILE A 49 4.22 9.33 -23.75
C ILE A 49 5.01 10.60 -24.09
N GLY A 50 6.35 10.54 -23.98
CA GLY A 50 7.26 11.63 -24.39
C GLY A 50 7.40 12.78 -23.39
N LEU A 51 6.93 12.64 -22.15
CA LEU A 51 7.13 13.65 -21.08
C LEU A 51 8.50 13.51 -20.38
N LEU A 52 9.13 12.35 -20.50
CA LEU A 52 10.51 12.10 -20.09
C LEU A 52 11.31 11.56 -21.26
N THR A 53 12.59 11.90 -21.30
CA THR A 53 13.54 11.24 -22.19
C THR A 53 13.99 9.90 -21.59
N LYS A 54 14.55 9.00 -22.40
CA LYS A 54 15.14 7.73 -21.91
C LYS A 54 16.24 7.94 -20.89
N GLU A 55 17.04 9.00 -21.05
CA GLU A 55 18.12 9.29 -20.12
C GLU A 55 17.59 9.80 -18.77
N GLU A 56 16.57 10.67 -18.76
CA GLU A 56 15.90 11.12 -17.55
C GLU A 56 15.24 9.95 -16.81
N LEU A 57 14.56 9.07 -17.55
CA LEU A 57 13.99 7.85 -16.97
C LEU A 57 15.06 6.98 -16.30
N ARG A 58 16.22 6.78 -16.96
CA ARG A 58 17.32 5.98 -16.41
C ARG A 58 17.84 6.56 -15.11
N GLN A 59 18.02 7.89 -15.03
CA GLN A 59 18.49 8.58 -13.83
C GLN A 59 17.47 8.49 -12.70
N LEU A 60 16.20 8.77 -12.97
CA LEU A 60 15.13 8.67 -11.98
C LEU A 60 14.94 7.24 -11.45
N LEU A 61 15.00 6.22 -12.31
CA LEU A 61 14.90 4.82 -11.89
C LEU A 61 16.09 4.39 -11.04
N ALA A 62 17.29 4.88 -11.31
CA ALA A 62 18.46 4.56 -10.49
C ALA A 62 18.29 5.12 -9.07
N GLU A 63 17.89 6.38 -8.96
CA GLU A 63 17.68 7.04 -7.66
C GLU A 63 16.51 6.44 -6.88
N LEU A 64 15.39 6.16 -7.56
CA LEU A 64 14.23 5.51 -6.91
C LEU A 64 14.56 4.10 -6.39
N LYS A 65 15.45 3.35 -7.06
CA LYS A 65 15.91 2.05 -6.55
C LYS A 65 16.70 2.18 -5.25
N GLU A 66 17.54 3.20 -5.13
CA GLU A 66 18.26 3.48 -3.88
C GLU A 66 17.28 3.89 -2.76
N ILE A 67 16.30 4.74 -3.06
CA ILE A 67 15.27 5.13 -2.09
C ILE A 67 14.44 3.90 -1.67
N TYR A 68 14.08 3.02 -2.61
CA TYR A 68 13.39 1.77 -2.31
C TYR A 68 14.20 0.89 -1.36
N ALA A 69 15.49 0.71 -1.66
CA ALA A 69 16.38 -0.09 -0.80
C ALA A 69 16.53 0.53 0.61
N MET A 70 16.56 1.86 0.73
CA MET A 70 16.54 2.54 2.03
C MET A 70 15.23 2.25 2.78
N ALA A 71 14.08 2.29 2.10
CA ALA A 71 12.78 1.99 2.71
C ALA A 71 12.71 0.51 3.18
N GLU A 72 13.23 -0.43 2.39
CA GLU A 72 13.28 -1.85 2.78
C GLU A 72 14.17 -2.11 4.02
N ARG A 73 15.27 -1.36 4.16
CA ARG A 73 16.14 -1.46 5.34
C ARG A 73 15.65 -0.70 6.56
N GLY A 74 14.51 0.02 6.45
CA GLY A 74 13.98 0.87 7.52
C GLY A 74 14.81 2.14 7.78
N GLU A 75 15.60 2.57 6.80
CA GLU A 75 16.48 3.76 6.86
C GLU A 75 15.80 5.01 6.27
N PHE A 76 14.66 4.86 5.61
CA PHE A 76 13.91 5.97 5.04
C PHE A 76 13.27 6.81 6.15
N VAL A 77 13.46 8.12 6.10
CA VAL A 77 12.97 9.07 7.10
C VAL A 77 12.30 10.23 6.40
N ILE A 78 11.16 10.66 6.91
CA ILE A 78 10.50 11.90 6.51
C ILE A 78 11.07 13.03 7.37
N GLU A 79 11.78 13.98 6.75
CA GLU A 79 12.49 15.06 7.41
C GLU A 79 11.52 16.03 8.09
N GLU A 80 12.00 16.69 9.17
CA GLU A 80 11.24 17.77 9.80
C GLU A 80 10.95 18.90 8.79
N GLY A 81 9.70 19.33 8.71
CA GLY A 81 9.23 20.31 7.72
C GLY A 81 8.77 19.71 6.40
N VAL A 82 8.95 18.40 6.18
CA VAL A 82 8.32 17.65 5.08
C VAL A 82 6.99 17.09 5.58
N GLU A 83 5.96 17.13 4.75
CA GLU A 83 4.59 16.80 5.15
C GLU A 83 4.33 15.30 5.14
N ASP A 84 4.75 14.62 4.07
CA ASP A 84 4.39 13.24 3.76
C ASP A 84 5.49 12.51 2.98
N VAL A 85 5.28 11.21 2.74
CA VAL A 85 6.20 10.34 1.99
C VAL A 85 6.44 10.85 0.56
N HIS A 86 5.41 11.34 -0.11
CA HIS A 86 5.50 11.81 -1.51
C HIS A 86 6.42 13.01 -1.62
N SER A 87 6.26 13.96 -0.71
CA SER A 87 7.12 15.16 -0.62
C SER A 87 8.56 14.78 -0.29
N GLN A 88 8.77 13.77 0.56
CA GLN A 88 10.12 13.31 0.89
C GLN A 88 10.81 12.66 -0.31
N VAL A 89 10.13 11.79 -1.05
CA VAL A 89 10.66 11.16 -2.27
C VAL A 89 10.98 12.21 -3.32
N GLU A 90 10.08 13.17 -3.58
CA GLU A 90 10.31 14.26 -4.53
C GLU A 90 11.49 15.16 -4.10
N LEU A 91 11.60 15.45 -2.80
CA LEU A 91 12.71 16.22 -2.25
C LEU A 91 14.07 15.52 -2.48
N MET A 92 14.15 14.22 -2.20
CA MET A 92 15.36 13.43 -2.43
C MET A 92 15.76 13.43 -3.92
N LEU A 93 14.80 13.16 -4.80
CA LEU A 93 15.03 13.20 -6.25
C LEU A 93 15.47 14.58 -6.72
N THR A 94 14.85 15.64 -6.21
CA THR A 94 15.20 17.02 -6.59
C THR A 94 16.58 17.43 -6.09
N ARG A 95 16.97 16.99 -4.90
CA ARG A 95 18.33 17.23 -4.38
C ARG A 95 19.42 16.60 -5.23
N ASN A 96 19.16 15.38 -5.71
CA ASN A 96 20.18 14.61 -6.42
C ASN A 96 20.14 14.87 -7.95
N LEU A 97 18.98 15.14 -8.53
CA LEU A 97 18.77 15.26 -9.97
C LEU A 97 18.29 16.65 -10.43
N GLY A 98 18.09 17.59 -9.50
CA GLY A 98 17.62 18.94 -9.85
C GLY A 98 16.23 18.94 -10.47
N ASP A 99 16.05 19.67 -11.56
CA ASP A 99 14.76 19.81 -12.24
C ASP A 99 14.21 18.50 -12.84
N ILE A 100 15.06 17.52 -13.09
CA ILE A 100 14.63 16.17 -13.51
C ILE A 100 13.80 15.52 -12.42
N GLY A 101 14.22 15.67 -11.15
CA GLY A 101 13.50 15.12 -9.99
C GLY A 101 12.06 15.64 -9.87
N LYS A 102 11.83 16.92 -10.20
CA LYS A 102 10.49 17.54 -10.14
C LYS A 102 9.51 16.96 -11.17
N LYS A 103 9.99 16.39 -12.26
CA LYS A 103 9.16 15.83 -13.33
C LYS A 103 8.33 14.63 -12.87
N ILE A 104 8.71 13.98 -11.77
CA ILE A 104 8.00 12.82 -11.21
C ILE A 104 6.53 13.14 -10.90
N HIS A 105 6.21 14.38 -10.59
CA HIS A 105 4.84 14.80 -10.24
C HIS A 105 3.96 15.10 -11.47
N SER A 106 4.51 15.08 -12.69
CA SER A 106 3.76 15.41 -13.92
C SER A 106 2.56 14.51 -14.12
N GLY A 107 1.36 15.08 -14.25
CA GLY A 107 0.11 14.35 -14.48
C GLY A 107 -0.42 13.57 -13.28
N ARG A 108 0.14 13.73 -12.10
CA ARG A 108 -0.35 13.14 -10.83
C ARG A 108 -1.00 14.17 -9.91
N SER A 109 -1.77 13.64 -8.97
CA SER A 109 -2.17 14.34 -7.75
C SER A 109 -1.79 13.50 -6.54
N ARG A 110 -1.68 14.10 -5.36
CA ARG A 110 -1.56 13.34 -4.11
C ARG A 110 -2.73 12.37 -3.92
N ASN A 111 -3.92 12.71 -4.41
CA ASN A 111 -5.11 11.88 -4.24
C ASN A 111 -4.97 10.51 -4.90
N ASP A 112 -4.55 10.42 -6.17
CA ASP A 112 -4.36 9.14 -6.84
C ASP A 112 -3.07 8.43 -6.41
N GLN A 113 -2.07 9.16 -5.97
CA GLN A 113 -0.81 8.64 -5.45
C GLN A 113 -1.02 7.96 -4.09
N VAL A 114 -1.60 8.64 -3.10
CA VAL A 114 -1.92 8.08 -1.78
C VAL A 114 -2.81 6.84 -1.90
N LEU A 115 -3.85 6.93 -2.74
CA LEU A 115 -4.74 5.78 -2.93
C LEU A 115 -4.02 4.59 -3.57
N LEU A 116 -3.07 4.84 -4.48
CA LEU A 116 -2.23 3.80 -5.06
C LEU A 116 -1.41 3.11 -3.97
N ASP A 117 -0.75 3.87 -3.12
CA ASP A 117 0.11 3.36 -2.07
C ASP A 117 -0.67 2.53 -1.07
N LEU A 118 -1.83 3.02 -0.63
CA LEU A 118 -2.76 2.28 0.24
C LEU A 118 -3.22 0.97 -0.40
N LYS A 119 -3.51 0.95 -1.71
CA LYS A 119 -3.90 -0.29 -2.39
C LYS A 119 -2.75 -1.28 -2.53
N LEU A 120 -1.54 -0.81 -2.83
CA LEU A 120 -0.35 -1.65 -2.88
C LEU A 120 -0.01 -2.22 -1.50
N PHE A 121 -0.04 -1.37 -0.47
CA PHE A 121 0.16 -1.76 0.92
C PHE A 121 -0.87 -2.80 1.36
N THR A 122 -2.17 -2.48 1.24
CA THR A 122 -3.25 -3.38 1.64
C THR A 122 -3.17 -4.72 0.91
N ARG A 123 -2.81 -4.72 -0.36
CA ARG A 123 -2.62 -5.94 -1.15
C ARG A 123 -1.45 -6.80 -0.65
N ALA A 124 -0.37 -6.17 -0.18
CA ALA A 124 0.76 -6.85 0.42
C ALA A 124 0.38 -7.45 1.79
N GLU A 125 -0.24 -6.64 2.66
CA GLU A 125 -0.66 -7.08 3.99
C GLU A 125 -1.71 -8.21 3.94
N ILE A 126 -2.62 -8.19 2.98
CA ILE A 126 -3.57 -9.30 2.77
C ILE A 126 -2.85 -10.61 2.48
N LYS A 127 -1.74 -10.59 1.73
CA LYS A 127 -0.95 -11.79 1.47
C LYS A 127 -0.27 -12.32 2.72
N GLU A 128 0.34 -11.44 3.50
CA GLU A 128 0.95 -11.79 4.80
C GLU A 128 -0.08 -12.41 5.76
N VAL A 129 -1.27 -11.81 5.86
CA VAL A 129 -2.37 -12.36 6.66
C VAL A 129 -2.80 -13.73 6.14
N ALA A 130 -2.93 -13.90 4.82
CA ALA A 130 -3.31 -15.19 4.23
C ALA A 130 -2.30 -16.29 4.53
N GLU A 131 -1.00 -16.00 4.45
CA GLU A 131 0.07 -16.94 4.80
C GLU A 131 0.04 -17.31 6.29
N ALA A 132 -0.21 -16.35 7.18
CA ALA A 132 -0.36 -16.59 8.60
C ALA A 132 -1.60 -17.44 8.92
N VAL A 133 -2.72 -17.20 8.25
CA VAL A 133 -3.94 -18.01 8.37
C VAL A 133 -3.71 -19.43 7.88
N GLU A 134 -3.01 -19.62 6.77
CA GLU A 134 -2.65 -20.95 6.25
C GLU A 134 -1.83 -21.75 7.30
N GLN A 135 -0.84 -21.11 7.91
CA GLN A 135 -0.04 -21.73 8.96
C GLN A 135 -0.90 -22.14 10.17
N LEU A 136 -1.78 -21.26 10.65
CA LEU A 136 -2.69 -21.55 11.74
C LEU A 136 -3.66 -22.68 11.37
N PHE A 137 -4.22 -22.66 10.17
CA PHE A 137 -5.10 -23.72 9.65
C PHE A 137 -4.42 -25.10 9.71
N HIS A 138 -3.19 -25.20 9.21
CA HIS A 138 -2.44 -26.45 9.26
C HIS A 138 -2.20 -26.95 10.68
N VAL A 139 -1.88 -26.05 11.60
CA VAL A 139 -1.73 -26.42 13.02
C VAL A 139 -3.04 -26.94 13.60
N LEU A 140 -4.16 -26.28 13.33
CA LEU A 140 -5.48 -26.70 13.79
C LEU A 140 -5.88 -28.08 13.24
N ILE A 141 -5.64 -28.34 11.96
CA ILE A 141 -5.90 -29.65 11.34
C ILE A 141 -5.01 -30.75 11.96
N MET A 142 -3.73 -30.48 12.17
CA MET A 142 -2.85 -31.45 12.85
C MET A 142 -3.30 -31.75 14.27
N GLN A 143 -3.74 -30.73 15.03
CA GLN A 143 -4.25 -30.91 16.37
C GLN A 143 -5.60 -31.65 16.38
N SER A 144 -6.46 -31.34 15.43
CA SER A 144 -7.73 -32.03 15.22
C SER A 144 -7.50 -33.53 15.04
N GLU A 145 -6.63 -33.92 14.13
CA GLU A 145 -6.31 -35.34 13.87
C GLU A 145 -5.63 -36.01 15.08
N ARG A 146 -4.69 -35.32 15.74
CA ARG A 146 -3.98 -35.83 16.92
C ARG A 146 -4.90 -36.15 18.10
N TYR A 147 -5.93 -35.31 18.31
CA TYR A 147 -6.79 -35.40 19.49
C TYR A 147 -8.23 -35.80 19.16
N LYS A 148 -8.49 -36.38 18.00
CA LYS A 148 -9.84 -36.80 17.57
C LYS A 148 -10.55 -37.75 18.52
N ASP A 149 -9.78 -38.61 19.19
CA ASP A 149 -10.28 -39.63 20.12
C ASP A 149 -10.29 -39.15 21.57
N VAL A 150 -9.85 -37.93 21.86
CA VAL A 150 -9.83 -37.36 23.20
C VAL A 150 -11.17 -36.66 23.45
N LEU A 151 -12.02 -37.27 24.28
CA LEU A 151 -13.35 -36.79 24.57
C LEU A 151 -13.31 -35.52 25.43
N MET A 152 -14.24 -34.62 25.16
CA MET A 152 -14.54 -33.45 25.97
C MET A 152 -16.04 -33.20 26.03
N PRO A 153 -16.55 -32.56 27.09
CA PRO A 153 -17.98 -32.16 27.13
C PRO A 153 -18.22 -31.05 26.12
N GLY A 154 -19.25 -31.19 25.29
CA GLY A 154 -19.83 -30.12 24.49
C GLY A 154 -20.79 -29.30 25.35
N TYR A 155 -20.76 -27.96 25.17
CA TYR A 155 -21.56 -27.02 25.96
C TYR A 155 -22.56 -26.29 25.07
N THR A 156 -23.78 -26.05 25.63
CA THR A 156 -24.72 -25.07 25.10
C THR A 156 -25.23 -24.24 26.28
N HIS A 157 -25.40 -22.93 26.08
CA HIS A 157 -25.86 -22.02 27.13
C HIS A 157 -25.08 -22.14 28.46
N LEU A 158 -23.78 -22.34 28.40
CA LEU A 158 -22.88 -22.54 29.55
C LEU A 158 -23.17 -23.84 30.36
N GLN A 159 -23.91 -24.79 29.78
CA GLN A 159 -24.25 -26.08 30.40
C GLN A 159 -23.72 -27.24 29.58
N ILE A 160 -23.32 -28.32 30.23
CA ILE A 160 -22.91 -29.57 29.55
C ILE A 160 -24.14 -30.12 28.80
N ALA A 161 -23.98 -30.35 27.50
CA ALA A 161 -25.06 -30.82 26.64
C ALA A 161 -24.78 -32.20 26.06
N MET A 162 -23.66 -32.37 25.31
CA MET A 162 -23.38 -33.57 24.55
C MET A 162 -21.91 -33.97 24.65
N PRO A 163 -21.55 -35.25 24.43
CA PRO A 163 -20.17 -35.64 24.21
C PRO A 163 -19.60 -35.01 22.92
N SER A 164 -18.38 -34.54 23.00
CA SER A 164 -17.61 -34.01 21.89
C SER A 164 -16.17 -34.52 21.97
N SER A 165 -15.30 -34.03 21.11
CA SER A 165 -13.86 -34.29 21.17
C SER A 165 -13.04 -33.02 20.89
N PHE A 166 -11.81 -33.01 21.38
CA PHE A 166 -10.87 -31.95 21.04
C PHE A 166 -10.62 -31.88 19.54
N GLY A 167 -10.64 -33.04 18.85
CA GLY A 167 -10.51 -33.06 17.39
C GLY A 167 -11.62 -32.26 16.70
N LEU A 168 -12.88 -32.49 17.09
CA LEU A 168 -14.01 -31.73 16.55
C LEU A 168 -13.90 -30.24 16.89
N TRP A 169 -13.46 -29.92 18.10
CA TRP A 169 -13.28 -28.53 18.53
C TRP A 169 -12.22 -27.77 17.71
N PHE A 170 -11.03 -28.36 17.48
CA PHE A 170 -10.01 -27.76 16.61
C PHE A 170 -10.48 -27.65 15.15
N GLY A 171 -11.17 -28.69 14.65
CA GLY A 171 -11.70 -28.72 13.30
C GLY A 171 -12.70 -27.59 13.01
N ALA A 172 -13.55 -27.27 14.00
CA ALA A 172 -14.50 -26.17 13.87
C ALA A 172 -13.82 -24.80 13.67
N TYR A 173 -12.70 -24.54 14.35
CA TYR A 173 -11.92 -23.31 14.12
C TYR A 173 -11.24 -23.30 12.76
N ALA A 174 -10.72 -24.44 12.30
CA ALA A 174 -10.14 -24.56 10.97
C ALA A 174 -11.18 -24.25 9.88
N GLU A 175 -12.41 -24.76 10.02
CA GLU A 175 -13.52 -24.48 9.09
C GLU A 175 -13.87 -22.99 9.08
N SER A 176 -13.96 -22.35 10.25
CA SER A 176 -14.23 -20.91 10.38
C SER A 176 -13.18 -20.05 9.67
N LEU A 177 -11.90 -20.44 9.73
CA LEU A 177 -10.84 -19.73 9.01
C LEU A 177 -11.02 -19.78 7.49
N VAL A 178 -11.56 -20.87 6.93
CA VAL A 178 -11.85 -20.99 5.50
C VAL A 178 -12.93 -19.97 5.11
N ASP A 179 -13.97 -19.81 5.92
CA ASP A 179 -15.02 -18.81 5.69
C ASP A 179 -14.47 -17.39 5.74
N ASP A 180 -13.61 -17.07 6.73
CA ASP A 180 -12.97 -15.77 6.85
C ASP A 180 -12.10 -15.43 5.63
N MET A 181 -11.44 -16.43 5.03
CA MET A 181 -10.65 -16.23 3.81
C MET A 181 -11.50 -15.82 2.60
N MET A 182 -12.79 -16.13 2.54
CA MET A 182 -13.68 -15.64 1.48
C MET A 182 -13.83 -14.12 1.53
N PHE A 183 -13.95 -13.54 2.74
CA PHE A 183 -13.98 -12.08 2.91
C PHE A 183 -12.64 -11.44 2.54
N LEU A 184 -11.53 -12.06 2.96
CA LEU A 184 -10.20 -11.58 2.63
C LEU A 184 -9.94 -11.58 1.12
N GLN A 185 -10.39 -12.62 0.42
CA GLN A 185 -10.32 -12.69 -1.04
C GLN A 185 -11.16 -11.58 -1.72
N ALA A 186 -12.36 -11.30 -1.20
CA ALA A 186 -13.19 -10.21 -1.70
C ALA A 186 -12.51 -8.85 -1.49
N ALA A 187 -11.92 -8.60 -0.31
CA ALA A 187 -11.16 -7.41 -0.02
C ALA A 187 -9.96 -7.25 -0.97
N PHE A 188 -9.21 -8.33 -1.23
CA PHE A 188 -8.11 -8.33 -2.20
C PHE A 188 -8.57 -7.90 -3.60
N LYS A 189 -9.68 -8.45 -4.10
CA LYS A 189 -10.24 -8.09 -5.41
C LYS A 189 -10.62 -6.61 -5.50
N MET A 190 -11.13 -6.02 -4.41
CA MET A 190 -11.45 -4.59 -4.37
C MET A 190 -10.18 -3.72 -4.35
N CYS A 191 -9.16 -4.13 -3.61
CA CYS A 191 -7.88 -3.42 -3.57
C CYS A 191 -7.10 -3.55 -4.88
N ASN A 192 -7.27 -4.64 -5.63
CA ASN A 192 -6.49 -4.96 -6.83
C ASN A 192 -6.96 -4.20 -8.09
N ARG A 193 -7.19 -2.88 -7.93
CA ARG A 193 -7.58 -1.95 -9.00
C ARG A 193 -6.71 -0.71 -8.95
N ASN A 194 -6.09 -0.35 -10.08
CA ASN A 194 -5.15 0.76 -10.20
C ASN A 194 -5.85 2.12 -10.23
N PRO A 195 -5.64 3.02 -9.26
CA PRO A 195 -6.18 4.37 -9.26
C PRO A 195 -5.32 5.37 -10.02
N LEU A 196 -4.03 5.06 -10.24
CA LEU A 196 -3.04 5.99 -10.79
C LEU A 196 -3.47 6.54 -12.16
N GLY A 197 -3.32 7.85 -12.33
CA GLY A 197 -3.76 8.58 -13.52
C GLY A 197 -5.19 9.13 -13.42
N SER A 198 -5.89 8.91 -12.29
CA SER A 198 -7.16 9.61 -12.01
C SER A 198 -6.94 11.05 -11.53
N ALA A 199 -5.71 11.42 -11.23
CA ALA A 199 -5.33 12.72 -10.68
C ALA A 199 -6.16 13.05 -9.42
N ALA A 200 -6.72 14.25 -9.34
CA ALA A 200 -7.57 14.64 -8.20
C ALA A 200 -8.96 13.95 -8.17
N GLY A 201 -9.21 12.98 -9.05
CA GLY A 201 -10.48 12.24 -9.16
C GLY A 201 -11.20 12.40 -10.50
N TYR A 202 -10.76 13.34 -11.33
CA TYR A 202 -11.43 13.72 -12.59
C TYR A 202 -10.60 13.42 -13.83
N GLY A 203 -9.43 12.78 -13.68
CA GLY A 203 -8.49 12.54 -14.75
C GLY A 203 -7.56 13.73 -15.01
N SER A 204 -6.78 13.63 -16.09
CA SER A 204 -5.80 14.63 -16.50
C SER A 204 -5.93 14.87 -18.00
N SER A 205 -5.55 16.08 -18.45
CA SER A 205 -5.41 16.41 -19.88
C SER A 205 -4.16 15.80 -20.51
N PHE A 206 -3.22 15.28 -19.71
CA PHE A 206 -2.09 14.52 -20.23
C PHE A 206 -2.56 13.17 -20.80
N PRO A 207 -1.95 12.66 -21.86
CA PRO A 207 -2.32 11.38 -22.48
C PRO A 207 -1.77 10.18 -21.68
N LEU A 208 -2.08 10.12 -20.38
CA LEU A 208 -1.56 9.11 -19.46
C LEU A 208 -1.98 7.68 -19.85
N ASN A 209 -1.01 6.78 -19.98
CA ASN A 209 -1.27 5.38 -20.28
C ASN A 209 -1.52 4.58 -19.00
N ARG A 210 -2.75 4.67 -18.49
CA ARG A 210 -3.17 3.99 -17.25
C ARG A 210 -3.14 2.45 -17.37
N THR A 211 -3.34 1.91 -18.57
CA THR A 211 -3.24 0.47 -18.81
C THR A 211 -1.80 -0.01 -18.63
N MET A 212 -0.81 0.79 -19.04
CA MET A 212 0.59 0.47 -18.82
C MET A 212 0.94 0.43 -17.33
N THR A 213 0.57 1.44 -16.56
CA THR A 213 0.83 1.46 -15.12
C THR A 213 0.09 0.35 -14.38
N THR A 214 -1.13 0.00 -14.79
CA THR A 214 -1.89 -1.15 -14.27
C THR A 214 -1.10 -2.45 -14.43
N ARG A 215 -0.55 -2.67 -15.62
CA ARG A 215 0.26 -3.87 -15.92
C ARG A 215 1.58 -3.87 -15.16
N LEU A 216 2.29 -2.75 -15.10
CA LEU A 216 3.59 -2.63 -14.41
C LEU A 216 3.45 -2.90 -12.90
N LEU A 217 2.33 -2.50 -12.29
CA LEU A 217 2.06 -2.68 -10.86
C LEU A 217 1.29 -3.98 -10.54
N GLY A 218 1.00 -4.80 -11.56
CA GLY A 218 0.32 -6.09 -11.39
C GLY A 218 -1.10 -5.97 -10.83
N PHE A 219 -1.83 -4.92 -11.20
CA PHE A 219 -3.25 -4.80 -10.90
C PHE A 219 -4.10 -5.51 -11.95
N ASP A 220 -5.26 -6.04 -11.54
CA ASP A 220 -6.19 -6.72 -12.45
C ASP A 220 -6.91 -5.75 -13.38
N SER A 221 -7.22 -4.54 -12.90
CA SER A 221 -8.02 -3.57 -13.64
C SER A 221 -7.79 -2.14 -13.18
N LEU A 222 -8.43 -1.19 -13.86
CA LEU A 222 -8.45 0.22 -13.49
C LEU A 222 -9.49 0.50 -12.40
N ASN A 223 -9.14 1.39 -11.48
CA ASN A 223 -10.10 2.11 -10.67
C ASN A 223 -10.59 3.31 -11.47
N LEU A 224 -11.83 3.28 -11.95
CA LEU A 224 -12.33 4.28 -12.91
C LEU A 224 -12.71 5.61 -12.25
N SER A 225 -13.04 5.60 -10.96
CA SER A 225 -13.43 6.80 -10.23
C SER A 225 -12.81 6.84 -8.84
N LEU A 226 -12.33 8.01 -8.43
CA LEU A 226 -11.87 8.28 -7.06
C LEU A 226 -12.90 9.09 -6.26
N ILE A 227 -13.91 9.64 -6.91
CA ILE A 227 -14.84 10.61 -6.33
C ILE A 227 -15.78 10.02 -5.27
N HIS A 228 -15.88 8.71 -5.22
CA HIS A 228 -16.79 7.98 -4.32
C HIS A 228 -16.03 7.18 -3.24
N ILE A 229 -14.88 7.66 -2.86
CA ILE A 229 -14.08 7.07 -1.77
C ILE A 229 -14.38 7.80 -0.47
#